data_6d9b0cf916db37eec5bf2683d7389a13
#
_entry.id   6d9b0cf916db37eec5bf2683d7389a13
#
_cell.length_a   1.000
_cell.length_b   1.000
_cell.length_c   1.000
_cell.angle_alpha   90.00
_cell.angle_beta   90.00
_cell.angle_gamma   90.00
#
_symmetry.space_group_name_H-M   'P 1'
#
loop_
_entity.id
_entity.type
_entity.pdbx_description
1 polymer ?
#
loop_
_entity_poly.entity_id
_entity_poly.type
_entity_poly.pdbx_seq_one_letter_code
_entity_poly.pdbx_strand_id
1 'polypeptide(L)'
;KGFLVAQVEQELSNLGYSDAEVQGGGLKVITTLDKNMQDAAVATAQKYTEEAATKAKPQQDASQLHVAISSVDTATGGVLAMYGGPDYTTNSRNWSTTPRPAASTFKSFATVAGLRNGYSLDSTLKGDTFTPRGEGVPVRNEFSEQYGDVTLRKAVAESINTAFVDMTESMNNGPAAVIKAANDAGAPTGAGWDANNRIALGAAEVSPLNMANAYASLADSGKRKETHFVAKVLDRNGNTVYEAKNEATQAIEENVAANVTDALTSVVEEGTGAKASQLNRPVAGKTGTNGVDDTITSAWFVGYTRQISTAVMYVAGDSGNENLDAYKKPGDKTFFGSGYPLTTWVEYMQTATKGQEVKQFDKAKPIQGKSIAPSESPSPSVQPSQSQSAHPSPSGQPTEESSAEGRRPTSEPTDSGRGTPSTQ
;
A
#
# COMPACT_ATOMS: atom_id res chain seq x y z
N LYS A 1 0.28 -12.27 25.16
CA LYS A 1 1.59 -11.88 25.78
C LYS A 1 2.79 -12.56 25.10
N GLY A 2 2.66 -13.80 24.60
CA GLY A 2 3.77 -14.57 24.02
C GLY A 2 4.50 -13.87 22.87
N PHE A 3 3.76 -13.23 21.94
CA PHE A 3 4.37 -12.49 20.80
C PHE A 3 5.28 -11.34 21.29
N LEU A 4 4.83 -10.57 22.29
CA LEU A 4 5.61 -9.44 22.82
C LEU A 4 6.84 -9.92 23.57
N VAL A 5 6.70 -10.96 24.40
CA VAL A 5 7.81 -11.55 25.12
C VAL A 5 8.87 -12.05 24.14
N ALA A 6 8.46 -12.80 23.11
CA ALA A 6 9.37 -13.31 22.08
C ALA A 6 10.14 -12.17 21.36
N GLN A 7 9.50 -11.04 21.09
CA GLN A 7 10.18 -9.89 20.46
C GLN A 7 11.19 -9.24 21.42
N VAL A 8 10.82 -9.09 22.69
CA VAL A 8 11.73 -8.53 23.71
C VAL A 8 12.94 -9.45 23.96
N GLU A 9 12.72 -10.76 24.07
CA GLU A 9 13.79 -11.74 24.24
C GLU A 9 14.73 -11.78 23.03
N GLN A 10 14.18 -11.72 21.82
CA GLN A 10 14.99 -11.63 20.60
C GLN A 10 15.84 -10.36 20.56
N GLU A 11 15.27 -9.23 20.96
CA GLU A 11 16.01 -7.96 21.01
C GLU A 11 17.11 -8.01 22.08
N LEU A 12 16.84 -8.54 23.26
CA LEU A 12 17.84 -8.73 24.32
C LEU A 12 18.99 -9.63 23.83
N SER A 13 18.66 -10.73 23.11
CA SER A 13 19.68 -11.58 22.50
C SER A 13 20.53 -10.82 21.48
N ASN A 14 19.93 -9.99 20.65
CA ASN A 14 20.64 -9.13 19.67
C ASN A 14 21.52 -8.08 20.38
N LEU A 15 21.15 -7.64 21.57
CA LEU A 15 21.94 -6.74 22.43
C LEU A 15 23.08 -7.46 23.18
N GLY A 16 23.17 -8.80 23.03
CA GLY A 16 24.26 -9.60 23.61
C GLY A 16 23.95 -10.21 24.98
N TYR A 17 22.71 -10.11 25.48
CA TYR A 17 22.31 -10.80 26.70
C TYR A 17 22.06 -12.29 26.43
N SER A 18 22.65 -13.14 27.22
CA SER A 18 22.43 -14.59 27.17
C SER A 18 21.09 -14.96 27.82
N ASP A 19 20.55 -16.13 27.43
CA ASP A 19 19.32 -16.67 28.06
C ASP A 19 19.46 -16.79 29.56
N ALA A 20 20.63 -17.16 30.05
CA ALA A 20 20.91 -17.30 31.50
C ALA A 20 20.83 -15.94 32.23
N GLU A 21 21.29 -14.87 31.60
CA GLU A 21 21.16 -13.52 32.15
C GLU A 21 19.72 -13.02 32.12
N VAL A 22 18.99 -13.29 31.03
CA VAL A 22 17.57 -12.89 30.90
C VAL A 22 16.69 -13.63 31.88
N GLN A 23 16.87 -14.96 32.05
CA GLN A 23 16.01 -15.80 32.88
C GLN A 23 16.45 -15.87 34.35
N GLY A 24 17.74 -15.75 34.62
CA GLY A 24 18.31 -15.95 35.96
C GLY A 24 19.15 -14.78 36.50
N GLY A 25 19.51 -13.81 35.68
CA GLY A 25 20.41 -12.72 36.02
C GLY A 25 19.80 -11.63 36.91
N GLY A 26 18.50 -11.63 37.16
CA GLY A 26 17.81 -10.63 37.97
C GLY A 26 17.70 -9.29 37.24
N LEU A 27 17.69 -9.31 35.90
CA LEU A 27 17.50 -8.14 35.07
C LEU A 27 16.05 -7.64 35.16
N LYS A 28 15.89 -6.33 35.16
CA LYS A 28 14.59 -5.67 34.97
C LYS A 28 14.58 -4.98 33.61
N VAL A 29 13.76 -5.51 32.72
CA VAL A 29 13.59 -4.95 31.37
C VAL A 29 12.41 -3.98 31.36
N ILE A 30 12.67 -2.74 30.97
CA ILE A 30 11.65 -1.71 30.75
C ILE A 30 11.44 -1.60 29.25
N THR A 31 10.22 -1.86 28.81
CA THR A 31 9.85 -1.82 27.40
C THR A 31 9.31 -0.46 26.98
N THR A 32 9.26 -0.22 25.67
CA THR A 32 8.61 0.95 25.04
C THR A 32 7.09 0.80 24.98
N LEU A 33 6.55 -0.38 25.27
CA LEU A 33 5.14 -0.70 25.13
C LEU A 33 4.28 0.14 26.08
N ASP A 34 3.23 0.74 25.55
CA ASP A 34 2.18 1.41 26.32
C ASP A 34 1.03 0.41 26.58
N LYS A 35 0.71 0.19 27.85
CA LYS A 35 -0.31 -0.79 28.23
C LYS A 35 -1.69 -0.45 27.67
N ASN A 36 -2.08 0.83 27.70
CA ASN A 36 -3.40 1.24 27.24
C ASN A 36 -3.51 1.09 25.71
N MET A 37 -2.46 1.44 24.98
CA MET A 37 -2.40 1.24 23.55
C MET A 37 -2.39 -0.25 23.19
N GLN A 38 -1.64 -1.08 23.92
CA GLN A 38 -1.63 -2.52 23.71
C GLN A 38 -3.00 -3.15 23.97
N ASP A 39 -3.65 -2.77 25.07
CA ASP A 39 -5.00 -3.27 25.39
C ASP A 39 -6.02 -2.84 24.31
N ALA A 40 -5.90 -1.59 23.80
CA ALA A 40 -6.73 -1.09 22.70
C ALA A 40 -6.49 -1.87 21.41
N ALA A 41 -5.24 -2.19 21.07
CA ALA A 41 -4.91 -2.98 19.89
C ALA A 41 -5.57 -4.37 19.95
N VAL A 42 -5.47 -5.05 21.09
CA VAL A 42 -6.12 -6.35 21.30
C VAL A 42 -7.64 -6.25 21.18
N ALA A 43 -8.26 -5.31 21.89
CA ALA A 43 -9.72 -5.15 21.90
C ALA A 43 -10.27 -4.80 20.51
N THR A 44 -9.62 -3.88 19.82
CA THR A 44 -10.04 -3.43 18.49
C THR A 44 -9.87 -4.54 17.44
N ALA A 45 -8.76 -5.28 17.50
CA ALA A 45 -8.52 -6.42 16.63
C ALA A 45 -9.59 -7.50 16.79
N GLN A 46 -9.88 -7.90 18.01
CA GLN A 46 -10.91 -8.93 18.31
C GLN A 46 -12.29 -8.47 17.86
N LYS A 47 -12.67 -7.23 18.20
CA LYS A 47 -13.96 -6.66 17.81
C LYS A 47 -14.21 -6.75 16.30
N TYR A 48 -13.25 -6.31 15.49
CA TYR A 48 -13.47 -6.21 14.05
C TYR A 48 -13.25 -7.53 13.29
N THR A 49 -12.46 -8.48 13.81
CA THR A 49 -12.43 -9.86 13.26
C THR A 49 -13.77 -10.56 13.49
N GLU A 50 -14.33 -10.46 14.70
CA GLU A 50 -15.64 -11.02 15.01
C GLU A 50 -16.77 -10.34 14.22
N GLU A 51 -16.75 -9.00 14.13
CA GLU A 51 -17.74 -8.26 13.35
C GLU A 51 -17.70 -8.65 11.86
N ALA A 52 -16.52 -8.71 11.28
CA ALA A 52 -16.36 -9.05 9.87
C ALA A 52 -16.85 -10.47 9.58
N ALA A 53 -16.49 -11.44 10.40
CA ALA A 53 -16.94 -12.82 10.27
C ALA A 53 -18.45 -12.97 10.45
N THR A 54 -19.03 -12.32 11.47
CA THR A 54 -20.46 -12.41 11.79
C THR A 54 -21.34 -11.74 10.75
N LYS A 55 -20.90 -10.57 10.23
CA LYS A 55 -21.66 -9.80 9.22
C LYS A 55 -21.47 -10.32 7.81
N ALA A 56 -20.47 -11.14 7.56
CA ALA A 56 -20.23 -11.77 6.26
C ALA A 56 -21.44 -12.60 5.78
N LYS A 57 -21.62 -12.68 4.48
CA LYS A 57 -22.71 -13.47 3.88
C LYS A 57 -22.16 -14.40 2.79
N PRO A 58 -22.11 -15.72 3.01
CA PRO A 58 -22.47 -16.42 4.28
C PRO A 58 -21.54 -16.04 5.43
N GLN A 59 -21.99 -16.24 6.66
CA GLN A 59 -21.18 -16.02 7.87
C GLN A 59 -19.89 -16.85 7.80
N GLN A 60 -18.78 -16.28 8.24
CA GLN A 60 -17.45 -16.87 8.18
C GLN A 60 -16.91 -17.20 9.57
N ASP A 61 -15.81 -17.96 9.60
CA ASP A 61 -15.08 -18.27 10.82
C ASP A 61 -14.10 -17.12 11.15
N ALA A 62 -14.31 -16.48 12.29
CA ALA A 62 -13.45 -15.38 12.75
C ALA A 62 -11.99 -15.81 12.99
N SER A 63 -11.75 -17.09 13.30
CA SER A 63 -10.40 -17.60 13.52
C SER A 63 -9.53 -17.64 12.28
N GLN A 64 -10.14 -17.59 11.10
CA GLN A 64 -9.47 -17.57 9.80
C GLN A 64 -9.20 -16.15 9.28
N LEU A 65 -9.76 -15.13 9.93
CA LEU A 65 -9.46 -13.72 9.60
C LEU A 65 -8.40 -13.20 10.55
N HIS A 66 -7.27 -12.78 10.01
CA HIS A 66 -6.14 -12.29 10.78
C HIS A 66 -5.97 -10.78 10.61
N VAL A 67 -5.77 -10.09 11.72
CA VAL A 67 -5.44 -8.68 11.74
C VAL A 67 -4.11 -8.46 12.44
N ALA A 68 -3.31 -7.56 11.90
CA ALA A 68 -2.11 -7.05 12.56
C ALA A 68 -2.26 -5.56 12.84
N ILE A 69 -1.85 -5.13 14.04
CA ILE A 69 -1.76 -3.72 14.42
C ILE A 69 -0.36 -3.50 14.97
N SER A 70 0.39 -2.61 14.34
CA SER A 70 1.74 -2.21 14.79
C SER A 70 1.79 -0.70 14.92
N SER A 71 2.20 -0.21 16.09
CA SER A 71 2.22 1.21 16.41
C SER A 71 3.58 1.63 16.95
N VAL A 72 4.15 2.69 16.40
CA VAL A 72 5.51 3.15 16.64
C VAL A 72 5.50 4.62 17.03
N ASP A 73 6.28 4.97 18.06
CA ASP A 73 6.58 6.36 18.41
C ASP A 73 7.48 6.99 17.35
N THR A 74 7.03 8.07 16.74
CA THR A 74 7.74 8.69 15.61
C THR A 74 9.04 9.37 16.03
N ALA A 75 9.13 9.82 17.28
CA ALA A 75 10.30 10.53 17.80
C ALA A 75 11.43 9.58 18.23
N THR A 76 11.09 8.35 18.65
CA THR A 76 12.06 7.43 19.25
C THR A 76 12.27 6.12 18.46
N GLY A 77 11.31 5.72 17.65
CA GLY A 77 11.28 4.37 17.03
C GLY A 77 10.79 3.27 17.98
N GLY A 78 10.45 3.62 19.22
CA GLY A 78 9.92 2.67 20.20
C GLY A 78 8.57 2.11 19.77
N VAL A 79 8.42 0.78 19.86
CA VAL A 79 7.14 0.11 19.58
C VAL A 79 6.21 0.34 20.76
N LEU A 80 5.08 0.99 20.50
CA LEU A 80 4.08 1.33 21.51
C LEU A 80 3.04 0.22 21.72
N ALA A 81 2.68 -0.46 20.64
CA ALA A 81 1.78 -1.59 20.64
C ALA A 81 2.05 -2.50 19.46
N MET A 82 1.84 -3.81 19.66
CA MET A 82 1.91 -4.79 18.59
C MET A 82 0.89 -5.91 18.85
N TYR A 83 -0.02 -6.10 17.91
CA TYR A 83 -0.94 -7.22 17.88
C TYR A 83 -0.73 -8.00 16.60
N GLY A 84 -0.37 -9.27 16.69
CA GLY A 84 -0.12 -10.13 15.53
C GLY A 84 -0.91 -11.44 15.54
N GLY A 85 -1.87 -11.56 16.47
CA GLY A 85 -2.72 -12.74 16.62
C GLY A 85 -3.25 -12.90 18.05
N PRO A 86 -4.30 -13.71 18.25
CA PRO A 86 -4.97 -13.83 19.55
C PRO A 86 -4.16 -14.62 20.59
N ASP A 87 -3.48 -15.68 20.15
CA ASP A 87 -2.79 -16.59 21.08
C ASP A 87 -1.55 -17.22 20.44
N TYR A 88 -0.39 -16.90 21.01
CA TYR A 88 0.91 -17.44 20.60
C TYR A 88 1.01 -18.98 20.76
N THR A 89 0.29 -19.55 21.73
CA THR A 89 0.39 -20.98 22.02
C THR A 89 -0.40 -21.83 21.02
N THR A 90 -1.44 -21.27 20.42
CA THR A 90 -2.24 -21.95 19.38
C THR A 90 -1.68 -21.70 18.00
N ASN A 91 -1.16 -20.50 17.74
CA ASN A 91 -0.49 -20.16 16.49
C ASN A 91 0.65 -19.17 16.76
N SER A 92 1.88 -19.63 16.58
CA SER A 92 3.09 -18.82 16.81
C SER A 92 3.39 -17.81 15.70
N ARG A 93 2.61 -17.80 14.60
CA ARG A 93 2.81 -16.82 13.53
C ARG A 93 2.37 -15.44 14.02
N ASN A 94 3.31 -14.50 14.01
CA ASN A 94 3.07 -13.11 14.32
C ASN A 94 2.79 -12.32 13.04
N TRP A 95 1.55 -11.99 12.77
CA TRP A 95 1.18 -11.26 11.56
C TRP A 95 1.74 -9.83 11.53
N SER A 96 2.08 -9.24 12.69
CA SER A 96 2.76 -7.94 12.74
C SER A 96 4.18 -7.96 12.19
N THR A 97 4.84 -9.12 12.22
CA THR A 97 6.21 -9.31 11.71
C THR A 97 6.26 -10.18 10.44
N THR A 98 5.11 -10.67 9.97
CA THR A 98 5.01 -11.47 8.75
C THR A 98 4.82 -10.56 7.54
N PRO A 99 5.76 -10.54 6.56
CA PRO A 99 5.64 -9.72 5.37
C PRO A 99 4.47 -10.18 4.48
N ARG A 100 3.75 -9.22 3.91
CA ARG A 100 2.68 -9.42 2.93
C ARG A 100 2.74 -8.31 1.88
N PRO A 101 2.15 -8.51 0.69
CA PRO A 101 2.09 -7.47 -0.32
C PRO A 101 1.55 -6.16 0.26
N ALA A 102 2.35 -5.10 0.16
CA ALA A 102 2.04 -3.80 0.75
C ALA A 102 0.91 -3.06 0.04
N ALA A 103 0.56 -3.52 -1.15
CA ALA A 103 -0.47 -2.90 -2.00
C ALA A 103 -0.20 -1.40 -2.21
N SER A 104 -1.23 -0.61 -2.37
CA SER A 104 -1.12 0.83 -2.62
C SER A 104 -0.49 1.66 -1.47
N THR A 105 -0.22 1.06 -0.31
CA THR A 105 0.58 1.76 0.72
C THR A 105 2.01 2.02 0.24
N PHE A 106 2.51 1.24 -0.72
CA PHE A 106 3.82 1.43 -1.35
C PHE A 106 3.91 2.69 -2.21
N LYS A 107 2.77 3.24 -2.65
CA LYS A 107 2.70 4.50 -3.41
C LYS A 107 3.26 5.71 -2.66
N SER A 108 3.28 5.67 -1.32
CA SER A 108 3.94 6.71 -0.52
C SER A 108 5.43 6.79 -0.81
N PHE A 109 6.10 5.66 -1.01
CA PHE A 109 7.53 5.61 -1.37
C PHE A 109 7.75 6.00 -2.84
N ALA A 110 6.83 5.63 -3.72
CA ALA A 110 6.85 6.09 -5.11
C ALA A 110 6.69 7.63 -5.19
N THR A 111 5.90 8.22 -4.29
CA THR A 111 5.78 9.68 -4.18
C THR A 111 7.10 10.32 -3.73
N VAL A 112 7.80 9.74 -2.76
CA VAL A 112 9.17 10.18 -2.39
C VAL A 112 10.09 10.14 -3.61
N ALA A 113 10.10 9.03 -4.34
CA ALA A 113 10.93 8.88 -5.53
C ALA A 113 10.58 9.90 -6.62
N GLY A 114 9.29 10.13 -6.87
CA GLY A 114 8.82 11.12 -7.84
C GLY A 114 9.30 12.53 -7.49
N LEU A 115 9.12 12.96 -6.25
CA LEU A 115 9.55 14.29 -5.81
C LEU A 115 11.08 14.47 -5.92
N ARG A 116 11.86 13.42 -5.61
CA ARG A 116 13.32 13.41 -5.81
C ARG A 116 13.74 13.47 -7.28
N ASN A 117 12.88 12.99 -8.19
CA ASN A 117 13.11 12.97 -9.63
C ASN A 117 12.54 14.20 -10.35
N GLY A 118 12.17 15.25 -9.63
CA GLY A 118 11.74 16.52 -10.21
C GLY A 118 10.25 16.63 -10.48
N TYR A 119 9.43 15.68 -10.01
CA TYR A 119 7.98 15.85 -9.96
C TYR A 119 7.60 16.78 -8.81
N SER A 120 6.45 17.42 -8.93
CA SER A 120 5.77 18.14 -7.85
C SER A 120 4.39 17.53 -7.62
N LEU A 121 3.70 17.92 -6.55
CA LEU A 121 2.33 17.48 -6.32
C LEU A 121 1.34 17.96 -7.40
N ASP A 122 1.72 19.00 -8.16
CA ASP A 122 0.93 19.52 -9.27
C ASP A 122 1.32 18.91 -10.64
N SER A 123 2.35 18.05 -10.67
CA SER A 123 2.73 17.35 -11.91
C SER A 123 1.59 16.50 -12.43
N THR A 124 1.36 16.56 -13.74
CA THR A 124 0.27 15.86 -14.43
C THR A 124 0.71 14.47 -14.87
N LEU A 125 -0.13 13.48 -14.63
CA LEU A 125 0.12 12.05 -14.89
C LEU A 125 -1.10 11.43 -15.58
N LYS A 126 -0.90 10.31 -16.27
CA LYS A 126 -1.97 9.55 -16.95
C LYS A 126 -2.90 8.89 -15.91
N GLY A 127 -4.16 9.26 -15.91
CA GLY A 127 -5.19 8.65 -15.08
C GLY A 127 -6.02 7.58 -15.79
N ASP A 128 -5.85 7.40 -17.10
CA ASP A 128 -6.57 6.41 -17.90
C ASP A 128 -5.76 5.13 -18.13
N THR A 129 -6.46 4.05 -18.45
CA THR A 129 -5.84 2.77 -18.82
C THR A 129 -4.85 2.95 -19.98
N PHE A 130 -3.65 2.43 -19.83
CA PHE A 130 -2.63 2.42 -20.89
C PHE A 130 -1.73 1.19 -20.75
N THR A 131 -0.98 0.88 -21.81
CA THR A 131 0.03 -0.18 -21.76
C THR A 131 1.41 0.46 -21.58
N PRO A 132 2.13 0.14 -20.48
CA PRO A 132 3.47 0.66 -20.24
C PRO A 132 4.44 0.24 -21.34
N ARG A 133 5.48 1.03 -21.55
CA ARG A 133 6.50 0.77 -22.59
C ARG A 133 7.20 -0.56 -22.35
N GLY A 134 7.24 -1.39 -23.39
CA GLY A 134 7.88 -2.71 -23.33
C GLY A 134 7.06 -3.79 -22.61
N GLU A 135 5.85 -3.48 -22.16
CA GLU A 135 4.94 -4.42 -21.56
C GLU A 135 3.81 -4.81 -22.53
N GLY A 136 3.29 -6.04 -22.42
CA GLY A 136 2.15 -6.51 -23.21
C GLY A 136 0.81 -6.38 -22.48
N VAL A 137 0.82 -6.05 -21.19
CA VAL A 137 -0.37 -6.02 -20.34
C VAL A 137 -0.68 -4.57 -19.92
N PRO A 138 -1.91 -4.09 -20.17
CA PRO A 138 -2.31 -2.76 -19.75
C PRO A 138 -2.33 -2.62 -18.22
N VAL A 139 -2.00 -1.43 -17.72
CA VAL A 139 -2.28 -1.04 -16.35
C VAL A 139 -3.66 -0.40 -16.29
N ARG A 140 -4.43 -0.77 -15.27
CA ARG A 140 -5.80 -0.30 -15.04
C ARG A 140 -5.97 0.21 -13.61
N ASN A 141 -6.89 1.13 -13.45
CA ASN A 141 -7.37 1.53 -12.15
C ASN A 141 -8.39 0.51 -11.63
N GLU A 142 -8.73 0.60 -10.35
CA GLU A 142 -9.76 -0.21 -9.75
C GLU A 142 -11.08 -0.04 -10.52
N PHE A 143 -11.79 -1.13 -10.73
CA PHE A 143 -13.01 -1.18 -11.57
C PHE A 143 -12.87 -0.60 -12.98
N SER A 144 -11.64 -0.50 -13.49
CA SER A 144 -11.32 0.10 -14.81
C SER A 144 -11.77 1.56 -14.94
N GLU A 145 -11.79 2.30 -13.83
CA GLU A 145 -12.11 3.73 -13.84
C GLU A 145 -11.10 4.54 -14.65
N GLN A 146 -11.62 5.56 -15.33
CA GLN A 146 -10.85 6.47 -16.17
C GLN A 146 -10.93 7.88 -15.59
N TYR A 147 -9.78 8.51 -15.36
CA TYR A 147 -9.68 9.79 -14.68
C TYR A 147 -9.19 10.94 -15.57
N GLY A 148 -8.78 10.63 -16.81
CA GLY A 148 -8.06 11.59 -17.65
C GLY A 148 -6.67 11.94 -17.09
N ASP A 149 -6.18 13.11 -17.38
CA ASP A 149 -4.96 13.61 -16.77
C ASP A 149 -5.22 14.06 -15.34
N VAL A 150 -4.36 13.63 -14.42
CA VAL A 150 -4.51 13.91 -12.99
C VAL A 150 -3.22 14.46 -12.39
N THR A 151 -3.33 15.28 -11.35
CA THR A 151 -2.17 15.70 -10.57
C THR A 151 -1.64 14.56 -9.71
N LEU A 152 -0.35 14.60 -9.35
CA LEU A 152 0.23 13.64 -8.40
C LEU A 152 -0.52 13.66 -7.06
N ARG A 153 -0.93 14.85 -6.56
CA ARG A 153 -1.76 14.98 -5.36
C ARG A 153 -3.05 14.16 -5.48
N LYS A 154 -3.80 14.32 -6.57
CA LYS A 154 -5.02 13.56 -6.82
C LYS A 154 -4.74 12.07 -6.96
N ALA A 155 -3.66 11.71 -7.65
CA ALA A 155 -3.26 10.31 -7.78
C ALA A 155 -2.97 9.64 -6.42
N VAL A 156 -2.38 10.36 -5.47
CA VAL A 156 -2.18 9.90 -4.09
C VAL A 156 -3.51 9.79 -3.36
N ALA A 157 -4.35 10.84 -3.39
CA ALA A 157 -5.64 10.90 -2.69
C ALA A 157 -6.57 9.78 -3.11
N GLU A 158 -6.74 9.56 -4.42
CA GLU A 158 -7.64 8.56 -5.03
C GLU A 158 -6.97 7.20 -5.29
N SER A 159 -5.67 7.10 -5.00
CA SER A 159 -4.90 5.85 -5.22
C SER A 159 -4.88 5.36 -6.67
N ILE A 160 -4.66 6.25 -7.62
CA ILE A 160 -4.77 5.98 -9.07
C ILE A 160 -3.56 5.17 -9.56
N ASN A 161 -3.77 3.91 -9.94
CA ASN A 161 -2.71 2.98 -10.35
C ASN A 161 -1.97 3.46 -11.60
N THR A 162 -2.71 3.89 -12.61
CA THR A 162 -2.16 4.30 -13.91
C THR A 162 -1.19 5.45 -13.75
N ALA A 163 -1.51 6.43 -12.91
CA ALA A 163 -0.66 7.59 -12.66
C ALA A 163 0.69 7.20 -12.02
N PHE A 164 0.69 6.24 -11.09
CA PHE A 164 1.93 5.79 -10.46
C PHE A 164 2.81 4.96 -11.39
N VAL A 165 2.22 4.16 -12.28
CA VAL A 165 2.98 3.42 -13.29
C VAL A 165 3.55 4.39 -14.34
N ASP A 166 2.77 5.38 -14.80
CA ASP A 166 3.23 6.43 -15.71
C ASP A 166 4.41 7.22 -15.10
N MET A 167 4.30 7.64 -13.84
CA MET A 167 5.39 8.31 -13.13
C MET A 167 6.62 7.41 -13.03
N THR A 168 6.45 6.16 -12.66
CA THR A 168 7.57 5.23 -12.45
C THR A 168 8.31 4.96 -13.75
N GLU A 169 7.61 4.70 -14.87
CA GLU A 169 8.26 4.47 -16.16
C GLU A 169 8.93 5.72 -16.74
N SER A 170 8.47 6.90 -16.33
CA SER A 170 8.96 8.20 -16.82
C SER A 170 10.14 8.75 -16.01
N MET A 171 10.34 8.25 -14.80
CA MET A 171 11.51 8.61 -13.98
C MET A 171 12.80 7.99 -14.49
N ASN A 172 13.92 8.67 -14.26
CA ASN A 172 15.24 8.06 -14.46
C ASN A 172 15.45 6.93 -13.44
N ASN A 173 15.67 5.70 -13.92
CA ASN A 173 15.73 4.49 -13.08
C ASN A 173 14.53 4.36 -12.12
N GLY A 174 13.32 4.66 -12.60
CA GLY A 174 12.14 4.76 -11.78
C GLY A 174 11.88 3.60 -10.83
N PRO A 175 11.87 2.34 -11.30
CA PRO A 175 11.68 1.19 -10.41
C PRO A 175 12.72 1.12 -9.27
N ALA A 176 14.00 1.32 -9.57
CA ALA A 176 15.06 1.33 -8.57
C ALA A 176 14.96 2.54 -7.62
N ALA A 177 14.51 3.69 -8.13
CA ALA A 177 14.28 4.88 -7.31
C ALA A 177 13.16 4.67 -6.29
N VAL A 178 12.08 3.97 -6.67
CA VAL A 178 10.98 3.61 -5.75
C VAL A 178 11.46 2.64 -4.68
N ILE A 179 12.19 1.59 -5.06
CA ILE A 179 12.80 0.63 -4.11
C ILE A 179 13.71 1.36 -3.14
N LYS A 180 14.60 2.22 -3.64
CA LYS A 180 15.50 3.01 -2.79
C LYS A 180 14.74 3.89 -1.81
N ALA A 181 13.68 4.56 -2.25
CA ALA A 181 12.86 5.41 -1.38
C ALA A 181 12.21 4.60 -0.24
N ALA A 182 11.72 3.40 -0.53
CA ALA A 182 11.15 2.51 0.48
C ALA A 182 12.22 2.05 1.49
N ASN A 183 13.41 1.67 1.02
CA ASN A 183 14.54 1.30 1.88
C ASN A 183 15.01 2.49 2.74
N ASP A 184 15.11 3.68 2.16
CA ASP A 184 15.47 4.90 2.89
C ASP A 184 14.48 5.19 4.02
N ALA A 185 13.19 4.98 3.78
CA ALA A 185 12.16 5.13 4.81
C ALA A 185 12.26 4.08 5.93
N GLY A 186 12.84 2.92 5.66
CA GLY A 186 13.01 1.84 6.64
C GLY A 186 12.26 0.54 6.30
N ALA A 187 11.65 0.42 5.11
CA ALA A 187 11.08 -0.83 4.65
C ALA A 187 12.19 -1.71 4.04
N PRO A 188 12.46 -2.91 4.61
CA PRO A 188 13.50 -3.79 4.10
C PRO A 188 13.05 -4.53 2.84
N THR A 189 13.97 -4.75 1.91
CA THR A 189 13.74 -5.55 0.70
C THR A 189 13.40 -7.00 1.05
N GLY A 190 12.47 -7.58 0.30
CA GLY A 190 12.00 -8.94 0.50
C GLY A 190 11.36 -9.53 -0.75
N ALA A 191 10.42 -10.44 -0.58
CA ALA A 191 9.68 -11.04 -1.69
C ALA A 191 8.83 -9.99 -2.44
N GLY A 192 8.71 -10.13 -3.75
CA GLY A 192 7.93 -9.22 -4.59
C GLY A 192 8.57 -7.86 -4.87
N TRP A 193 9.82 -7.64 -4.47
CA TRP A 193 10.56 -6.38 -4.70
C TRP A 193 11.25 -6.33 -6.07
N ASP A 194 10.59 -6.83 -7.10
CA ASP A 194 11.13 -6.79 -8.46
C ASP A 194 11.12 -5.37 -9.03
N ALA A 195 12.27 -4.96 -9.59
CA ALA A 195 12.42 -3.64 -10.18
C ALA A 195 11.70 -3.56 -11.54
N ASN A 196 10.42 -3.27 -11.53
CA ASN A 196 9.57 -3.05 -12.71
C ASN A 196 8.69 -1.83 -12.53
N ASN A 197 8.05 -1.37 -13.59
CA ASN A 197 7.24 -0.15 -13.57
C ASN A 197 6.00 -0.22 -12.66
N ARG A 198 5.58 -1.42 -12.26
CA ARG A 198 4.43 -1.67 -11.38
C ARG A 198 4.81 -1.80 -9.91
N ILE A 199 6.09 -1.65 -9.55
CA ILE A 199 6.57 -1.76 -8.16
C ILE A 199 5.79 -0.85 -7.20
N ALA A 200 5.37 0.33 -7.66
CA ALA A 200 4.56 1.27 -6.88
C ALA A 200 3.18 0.72 -6.48
N LEU A 201 2.69 -0.31 -7.18
CA LEU A 201 1.40 -0.94 -6.87
C LEU A 201 1.48 -1.91 -5.69
N GLY A 202 2.69 -2.22 -5.22
CA GLY A 202 2.94 -2.86 -3.94
C GLY A 202 2.82 -4.39 -3.94
N ALA A 203 3.29 -5.05 -5.01
CA ALA A 203 3.59 -6.49 -4.94
C ALA A 203 4.69 -6.79 -3.91
N ALA A 204 5.51 -5.80 -3.61
CA ALA A 204 6.56 -5.85 -2.59
C ALA A 204 5.99 -6.21 -1.22
N GLU A 205 6.51 -7.27 -0.61
CA GLU A 205 6.08 -7.70 0.71
C GLU A 205 6.84 -6.93 1.81
N VAL A 206 6.07 -6.38 2.76
CA VAL A 206 6.58 -5.66 3.93
C VAL A 206 5.74 -6.09 5.14
N SER A 207 6.38 -6.25 6.30
CA SER A 207 5.63 -6.52 7.53
C SER A 207 4.92 -5.27 8.05
N PRO A 208 3.79 -5.40 8.76
CA PRO A 208 3.12 -4.26 9.38
C PRO A 208 4.02 -3.43 10.29
N LEU A 209 4.89 -4.07 11.06
CA LEU A 209 5.83 -3.36 11.94
C LEU A 209 6.82 -2.50 11.11
N ASN A 210 7.39 -3.06 10.04
CA ASN A 210 8.28 -2.32 9.16
C ASN A 210 7.56 -1.22 8.39
N MET A 211 6.30 -1.44 8.02
CA MET A 211 5.49 -0.41 7.37
C MET A 211 5.16 0.75 8.32
N ALA A 212 4.81 0.45 9.58
CA ALA A 212 4.61 1.47 10.60
C ALA A 212 5.89 2.30 10.82
N ASN A 213 7.06 1.65 10.85
CA ASN A 213 8.34 2.34 10.98
C ASN A 213 8.69 3.21 9.77
N ALA A 214 8.47 2.69 8.56
CA ALA A 214 8.72 3.46 7.33
C ALA A 214 7.85 4.73 7.26
N TYR A 215 6.59 4.65 7.67
CA TYR A 215 5.71 5.81 7.77
C TYR A 215 6.08 6.73 8.95
N ALA A 216 6.62 6.19 10.04
CA ALA A 216 7.17 7.00 11.14
C ALA A 216 8.31 7.89 10.66
N SER A 217 9.13 7.43 9.73
CA SER A 217 10.19 8.25 9.11
C SER A 217 9.62 9.46 8.36
N LEU A 218 8.50 9.27 7.64
CA LEU A 218 7.79 10.37 6.98
C LEU A 218 7.21 11.35 8.01
N ALA A 219 6.62 10.84 9.09
CA ALA A 219 6.04 11.63 10.16
C ALA A 219 7.08 12.47 10.90
N ASP A 220 8.32 11.99 11.01
CA ASP A 220 9.43 12.68 11.68
C ASP A 220 10.39 13.35 10.68
N SER A 221 9.82 14.03 9.69
CA SER A 221 10.56 14.89 8.75
C SER A 221 11.66 14.16 7.99
N GLY A 222 11.44 12.88 7.66
CA GLY A 222 12.38 12.04 6.92
C GLY A 222 13.48 11.40 7.78
N LYS A 223 13.40 11.48 9.08
CA LYS A 223 14.35 10.87 10.01
C LYS A 223 13.98 9.41 10.28
N ARG A 224 14.78 8.48 9.76
CA ARG A 224 14.65 7.07 10.03
C ARG A 224 15.28 6.68 11.36
N LYS A 225 14.58 5.84 12.10
CA LYS A 225 15.04 5.21 13.34
C LYS A 225 14.80 3.70 13.24
N GLU A 226 15.60 2.93 13.97
CA GLU A 226 15.34 1.51 14.13
C GLU A 226 14.23 1.30 15.17
N THR A 227 13.32 0.38 14.88
CA THR A 227 12.30 -0.02 15.85
C THR A 227 12.94 -0.79 17.00
N HIS A 228 12.45 -0.57 18.21
CA HIS A 228 12.89 -1.31 19.39
C HIS A 228 11.76 -1.47 20.40
N PHE A 229 11.83 -2.57 21.17
CA PHE A 229 10.91 -2.88 22.26
C PHE A 229 11.53 -2.62 23.63
N VAL A 230 12.86 -2.63 23.73
CA VAL A 230 13.59 -2.46 24.98
C VAL A 230 13.99 -0.99 25.12
N ALA A 231 13.37 -0.29 26.07
CA ALA A 231 13.74 1.07 26.41
C ALA A 231 14.97 1.13 27.32
N LYS A 232 15.01 0.22 28.32
CA LYS A 232 16.06 0.21 29.34
C LYS A 232 16.19 -1.17 29.96
N VAL A 233 17.41 -1.54 30.35
CA VAL A 233 17.68 -2.72 31.17
C VAL A 233 18.38 -2.29 32.44
N LEU A 234 17.86 -2.72 33.59
CA LEU A 234 18.47 -2.50 34.90
C LEU A 234 19.01 -3.83 35.43
N ASP A 235 20.13 -3.77 36.14
CA ASP A 235 20.67 -4.91 36.89
C ASP A 235 19.87 -5.15 38.20
N ARG A 236 20.25 -6.21 38.93
CA ARG A 236 19.62 -6.57 40.23
C ARG A 236 19.74 -5.47 41.29
N ASN A 237 20.67 -4.55 41.14
CA ASN A 237 20.90 -3.43 42.07
C ASN A 237 20.15 -2.18 41.64
N GLY A 238 19.47 -2.20 40.49
CA GLY A 238 18.74 -1.09 39.90
C GLY A 238 19.61 -0.14 39.07
N ASN A 239 20.87 -0.50 38.78
CA ASN A 239 21.72 0.29 37.90
C ASN A 239 21.31 0.06 36.43
N THR A 240 21.30 1.14 35.65
CA THR A 240 21.08 1.06 34.21
C THR A 240 22.30 0.43 33.53
N VAL A 241 22.09 -0.73 32.88
CA VAL A 241 23.12 -1.45 32.11
C VAL A 241 22.92 -1.29 30.60
N TYR A 242 21.72 -0.91 30.17
CA TYR A 242 21.39 -0.54 28.80
C TYR A 242 20.29 0.52 28.77
N GLU A 243 20.40 1.45 27.86
CA GLU A 243 19.35 2.42 27.50
C GLU A 243 19.34 2.62 26.01
N ALA A 244 18.15 2.54 25.40
CA ALA A 244 17.98 2.73 23.97
C ALA A 244 18.43 4.12 23.54
N LYS A 245 19.21 4.18 22.49
CA LYS A 245 19.61 5.43 21.86
C LYS A 245 18.62 5.76 20.76
N ASN A 246 18.04 6.95 20.83
CA ASN A 246 17.11 7.45 19.80
C ASN A 246 17.91 8.05 18.63
N GLU A 247 18.86 7.27 18.09
CA GLU A 247 19.66 7.68 16.95
C GLU A 247 18.80 7.72 15.69
N ALA A 248 18.89 8.81 14.95
CA ALA A 248 18.15 9.02 13.74
C ALA A 248 19.08 9.31 12.56
N THR A 249 18.74 8.77 11.40
CA THR A 249 19.40 9.09 10.13
C THR A 249 18.44 9.94 9.30
N GLN A 250 18.90 11.10 8.81
CA GLN A 250 18.14 11.88 7.81
C GLN A 250 18.18 11.11 6.49
N ALA A 251 17.24 10.19 6.32
CA ALA A 251 17.20 9.27 5.18
C ALA A 251 16.39 9.82 4.01
N ILE A 252 15.40 10.67 4.30
CA ILE A 252 14.60 11.39 3.30
C ILE A 252 14.74 12.88 3.61
N GLU A 253 14.88 13.70 2.60
CA GLU A 253 15.01 15.14 2.72
C GLU A 253 13.77 15.73 3.41
N GLU A 254 13.95 16.64 4.36
CA GLU A 254 12.86 17.20 5.18
C GLU A 254 11.70 17.74 4.33
N ASN A 255 12.00 18.50 3.28
CA ASN A 255 10.96 19.06 2.43
C ASN A 255 10.28 18.02 1.53
N VAL A 256 10.99 16.94 1.17
CA VAL A 256 10.38 15.80 0.46
C VAL A 256 9.40 15.09 1.39
N ALA A 257 9.80 14.79 2.63
CA ALA A 257 8.93 14.17 3.63
C ALA A 257 7.71 15.06 3.95
N ALA A 258 7.88 16.38 4.03
CA ALA A 258 6.78 17.33 4.25
C ALA A 258 5.79 17.34 3.08
N ASN A 259 6.26 17.32 1.83
CA ASN A 259 5.40 17.24 0.65
C ASN A 259 4.67 15.90 0.53
N VAL A 260 5.33 14.79 0.85
CA VAL A 260 4.67 13.46 0.91
C VAL A 260 3.59 13.46 1.98
N THR A 261 3.88 14.00 3.16
CA THR A 261 2.89 14.13 4.25
C THR A 261 1.70 14.99 3.80
N ASP A 262 1.93 16.11 3.13
CA ASP A 262 0.89 16.96 2.58
C ASP A 262 0.01 16.21 1.55
N ALA A 263 0.61 15.41 0.66
CA ALA A 263 -0.15 14.55 -0.24
C ALA A 263 -0.94 13.47 0.51
N LEU A 264 -0.37 12.90 1.57
CA LEU A 264 -1.05 11.87 2.37
C LEU A 264 -2.16 12.45 3.27
N THR A 265 -2.13 13.74 3.60
CA THR A 265 -3.30 14.41 4.23
C THR A 265 -4.46 14.53 3.26
N SER A 266 -4.21 14.71 1.96
CA SER A 266 -5.26 14.73 0.93
C SER A 266 -6.03 13.39 0.85
N VAL A 267 -5.38 12.26 1.18
CA VAL A 267 -6.06 10.95 1.29
C VAL A 267 -7.16 10.98 2.35
N VAL A 268 -6.92 11.70 3.45
CA VAL A 268 -7.86 11.83 4.58
C VAL A 268 -8.88 12.94 4.35
N GLU A 269 -8.49 14.03 3.71
CA GLU A 269 -9.36 15.19 3.50
C GLU A 269 -10.37 14.97 2.37
N GLU A 270 -9.97 14.34 1.29
CA GLU A 270 -10.78 14.23 0.08
C GLU A 270 -10.68 12.86 -0.64
N GLY A 271 -9.90 11.91 -0.11
CA GLY A 271 -9.60 10.63 -0.77
C GLY A 271 -10.13 9.41 -0.04
N THR A 272 -9.47 8.29 -0.32
CA THR A 272 -9.87 6.94 0.15
C THR A 272 -9.80 6.74 1.66
N GLY A 273 -9.11 7.63 2.38
CA GLY A 273 -8.91 7.60 3.84
C GLY A 273 -9.83 8.53 4.64
N ALA A 274 -10.87 9.08 4.06
CA ALA A 274 -11.70 10.15 4.65
C ALA A 274 -12.21 9.85 6.08
N LYS A 275 -12.45 8.59 6.43
CA LYS A 275 -12.88 8.19 7.77
C LYS A 275 -11.83 8.54 8.86
N ALA A 276 -10.56 8.64 8.52
CA ALA A 276 -9.52 9.01 9.47
C ALA A 276 -9.66 10.44 10.03
N SER A 277 -10.42 11.31 9.35
CA SER A 277 -10.77 12.64 9.85
C SER A 277 -11.51 12.62 11.20
N GLN A 278 -12.16 11.49 11.55
CA GLN A 278 -12.83 11.29 12.83
C GLN A 278 -11.87 11.33 14.03
N LEU A 279 -10.55 11.28 13.80
CA LEU A 279 -9.55 11.44 14.85
C LEU A 279 -9.45 12.90 15.35
N ASN A 280 -10.04 13.86 14.63
CA ASN A 280 -10.09 15.29 14.97
C ASN A 280 -8.71 15.90 15.24
N ARG A 281 -7.71 15.51 14.49
CA ARG A 281 -6.34 16.05 14.49
C ARG A 281 -5.69 15.80 13.14
N PRO A 282 -4.56 16.43 12.80
CA PRO A 282 -3.86 16.17 11.56
C PRO A 282 -3.49 14.68 11.42
N VAL A 283 -3.89 14.07 10.32
CA VAL A 283 -3.61 12.69 9.95
C VAL A 283 -3.14 12.64 8.52
N ALA A 284 -2.08 11.91 8.28
CA ALA A 284 -1.61 11.51 6.96
C ALA A 284 -1.66 9.99 6.86
N GLY A 285 -2.05 9.43 5.74
CA GLY A 285 -2.15 7.98 5.63
C GLY A 285 -2.46 7.50 4.22
N LYS A 286 -2.46 6.19 4.07
CA LYS A 286 -2.70 5.52 2.78
C LYS A 286 -3.45 4.21 2.98
N THR A 287 -4.45 3.99 2.15
CA THR A 287 -5.11 2.71 1.98
C THR A 287 -4.31 1.79 1.06
N GLY A 288 -4.47 0.50 1.23
CA GLY A 288 -3.95 -0.51 0.31
C GLY A 288 -4.90 -1.69 0.21
N THR A 289 -5.06 -2.20 -1.00
CA THR A 289 -5.86 -3.39 -1.29
C THR A 289 -5.11 -4.15 -2.38
N ASN A 290 -4.63 -5.36 -2.05
CA ASN A 290 -3.91 -6.21 -2.99
C ASN A 290 -4.80 -7.34 -3.45
N GLY A 291 -4.92 -7.49 -4.77
CA GLY A 291 -5.66 -8.58 -5.39
C GLY A 291 -4.87 -9.26 -6.50
N VAL A 292 -5.03 -10.58 -6.60
CA VAL A 292 -4.52 -11.41 -7.68
C VAL A 292 -5.69 -12.25 -8.20
N ASP A 293 -5.97 -12.21 -9.50
CA ASP A 293 -7.03 -12.98 -10.15
C ASP A 293 -8.39 -12.88 -9.41
N ASP A 294 -8.85 -11.66 -9.14
CA ASP A 294 -10.08 -11.35 -8.40
C ASP A 294 -10.09 -11.83 -6.92
N THR A 295 -8.95 -12.26 -6.39
CA THR A 295 -8.78 -12.66 -5.00
C THR A 295 -8.06 -11.57 -4.23
N ILE A 296 -8.70 -10.99 -3.22
CA ILE A 296 -8.07 -9.99 -2.33
C ILE A 296 -7.32 -10.72 -1.23
N THR A 297 -5.99 -10.58 -1.20
CA THR A 297 -5.11 -11.33 -0.29
C THR A 297 -4.56 -10.50 0.86
N SER A 298 -4.50 -9.18 0.72
CA SER A 298 -4.16 -8.28 1.83
C SER A 298 -4.86 -6.93 1.69
N ALA A 299 -5.28 -6.38 2.81
CA ALA A 299 -5.89 -5.06 2.86
C ALA A 299 -5.31 -4.25 4.02
N TRP A 300 -4.99 -2.98 3.76
CA TRP A 300 -4.20 -2.15 4.64
C TRP A 300 -4.78 -0.76 4.84
N PHE A 301 -4.56 -0.22 6.04
CA PHE A 301 -4.45 1.21 6.25
C PHE A 301 -3.20 1.51 7.09
N VAL A 302 -2.33 2.36 6.57
CA VAL A 302 -1.14 2.84 7.29
C VAL A 302 -1.24 4.34 7.38
N GLY A 303 -1.18 4.86 8.58
CA GLY A 303 -1.33 6.29 8.80
C GLY A 303 -0.65 6.76 10.08
N TYR A 304 -0.46 8.07 10.18
CA TYR A 304 0.24 8.67 11.29
C TYR A 304 -0.31 10.05 11.66
N THR A 305 -0.13 10.39 12.93
CA THR A 305 -0.08 11.74 13.45
C THR A 305 1.36 12.19 13.53
N ARG A 306 1.65 13.38 14.01
CA ARG A 306 3.04 13.81 14.22
C ARG A 306 3.78 12.92 15.23
N GLN A 307 3.05 12.25 16.14
CA GLN A 307 3.63 11.50 17.27
C GLN A 307 3.58 9.99 17.13
N ILE A 308 2.60 9.44 16.42
CA ILE A 308 2.37 7.98 16.32
C ILE A 308 2.14 7.57 14.89
N SER A 309 2.85 6.55 14.44
CA SER A 309 2.62 5.85 13.18
C SER A 309 2.06 4.47 13.44
N THR A 310 0.96 4.11 12.77
CA THR A 310 0.28 2.82 12.96
C THR A 310 -0.04 2.19 11.62
N ALA A 311 0.30 0.91 11.49
CA ALA A 311 -0.08 0.05 10.37
C ALA A 311 -1.14 -0.96 10.82
N VAL A 312 -2.21 -1.06 10.05
CA VAL A 312 -3.24 -2.10 10.19
C VAL A 312 -3.29 -2.91 8.91
N MET A 313 -3.18 -4.24 9.03
CA MET A 313 -3.26 -5.16 7.90
C MET A 313 -4.26 -6.28 8.21
N TYR A 314 -5.05 -6.65 7.20
CA TYR A 314 -5.90 -7.85 7.23
C TYR A 314 -5.45 -8.85 6.18
N VAL A 315 -5.46 -10.12 6.56
CA VAL A 315 -5.23 -11.29 5.70
C VAL A 315 -6.15 -12.42 6.16
N ALA A 316 -6.36 -13.44 5.32
CA ALA A 316 -7.22 -14.57 5.66
C ALA A 316 -6.54 -15.92 5.40
N GLY A 317 -6.96 -16.93 6.16
CA GLY A 317 -6.46 -18.31 6.08
C GLY A 317 -5.11 -18.53 6.72
N ASP A 318 -4.70 -19.79 6.86
CA ASP A 318 -3.46 -20.17 7.54
C ASP A 318 -2.20 -19.57 6.87
N SER A 319 -2.20 -19.47 5.56
CA SER A 319 -1.09 -18.86 4.79
C SER A 319 -1.20 -17.35 4.70
N GLY A 320 -2.38 -16.76 5.00
CA GLY A 320 -2.71 -15.35 4.76
C GLY A 320 -2.91 -15.02 3.28
N ASN A 321 -3.22 -16.01 2.44
CA ASN A 321 -3.44 -15.84 1.00
C ASN A 321 -4.88 -16.15 0.56
N GLU A 322 -5.77 -16.45 1.50
CA GLU A 322 -7.17 -16.69 1.18
C GLU A 322 -7.91 -15.38 0.87
N ASN A 323 -9.04 -15.51 0.18
CA ASN A 323 -9.80 -14.37 -0.29
C ASN A 323 -10.48 -13.62 0.85
N LEU A 324 -10.04 -12.40 1.12
CA LEU A 324 -10.65 -11.49 2.09
C LEU A 324 -12.09 -11.08 1.74
N ASP A 325 -12.50 -11.20 0.48
CA ASP A 325 -13.86 -10.87 0.07
C ASP A 325 -14.93 -11.74 0.73
N ALA A 326 -14.55 -12.91 1.25
CA ALA A 326 -15.43 -13.71 2.11
C ALA A 326 -15.88 -12.95 3.36
N TYR A 327 -15.09 -11.98 3.84
CA TYR A 327 -15.31 -11.20 5.05
C TYR A 327 -15.74 -9.74 4.80
N LYS A 328 -15.96 -9.35 3.53
CA LYS A 328 -16.34 -7.97 3.20
C LYS A 328 -17.67 -7.58 3.83
N LYS A 329 -17.85 -6.30 4.09
CA LYS A 329 -19.14 -5.77 4.57
C LYS A 329 -20.24 -6.05 3.54
N PRO A 330 -21.45 -6.40 3.98
CA PRO A 330 -22.58 -6.51 3.06
C PRO A 330 -22.80 -5.20 2.30
N GLY A 331 -22.82 -5.31 0.96
CA GLY A 331 -22.96 -4.16 0.06
C GLY A 331 -21.64 -3.61 -0.48
N ASP A 332 -20.51 -3.95 0.11
CA ASP A 332 -19.21 -3.59 -0.46
C ASP A 332 -18.87 -4.46 -1.68
N LYS A 333 -18.25 -3.86 -2.68
CA LYS A 333 -17.80 -4.58 -3.87
C LYS A 333 -16.67 -5.56 -3.54
N THR A 334 -15.76 -5.16 -2.65
CA THR A 334 -14.60 -5.95 -2.22
C THR A 334 -14.16 -5.55 -0.80
N PHE A 335 -13.25 -6.30 -0.21
CA PHE A 335 -12.66 -6.01 1.11
C PHE A 335 -11.59 -4.92 0.97
N PHE A 336 -12.00 -3.66 1.01
CA PHE A 336 -11.11 -2.52 0.85
C PHE A 336 -10.28 -2.19 2.08
N GLY A 337 -9.08 -1.61 1.85
CA GLY A 337 -8.31 -0.94 2.89
C GLY A 337 -9.04 0.20 3.58
N SER A 338 -9.96 0.88 2.87
CA SER A 338 -10.86 1.91 3.40
C SER A 338 -12.01 1.36 4.26
N GLY A 339 -12.21 0.05 4.28
CA GLY A 339 -13.24 -0.65 5.07
C GLY A 339 -12.78 -0.97 6.49
N TYR A 340 -12.65 -2.26 6.79
CA TYR A 340 -12.22 -2.72 8.12
C TYR A 340 -10.82 -2.25 8.52
N PRO A 341 -9.79 -2.24 7.65
CA PRO A 341 -8.48 -1.74 8.04
C PRO A 341 -8.52 -0.30 8.56
N LEU A 342 -9.14 0.61 7.82
CA LEU A 342 -9.28 2.01 8.22
C LEU A 342 -10.17 2.17 9.47
N THR A 343 -11.25 1.41 9.56
CA THR A 343 -12.14 1.44 10.76
C THR A 343 -11.39 1.01 12.01
N THR A 344 -10.61 -0.08 11.92
CA THR A 344 -9.74 -0.59 13.00
C THR A 344 -8.71 0.46 13.39
N TRP A 345 -8.05 1.07 12.40
CA TRP A 345 -7.06 2.11 12.62
C TRP A 345 -7.64 3.31 13.37
N VAL A 346 -8.80 3.80 12.95
CA VAL A 346 -9.46 4.97 13.58
C VAL A 346 -9.80 4.67 15.04
N GLU A 347 -10.44 3.55 15.34
CA GLU A 347 -10.83 3.21 16.72
C GLU A 347 -9.60 3.01 17.62
N TYR A 348 -8.58 2.31 17.13
CA TYR A 348 -7.32 2.17 17.86
C TYR A 348 -6.67 3.54 18.14
N MET A 349 -6.54 4.40 17.12
CA MET A 349 -5.89 5.69 17.23
C MET A 349 -6.67 6.67 18.12
N GLN A 350 -7.99 6.57 18.21
CA GLN A 350 -8.78 7.35 19.17
C GLN A 350 -8.36 7.10 20.61
N THR A 351 -8.04 5.84 20.94
CA THR A 351 -7.49 5.50 22.25
C THR A 351 -6.02 5.88 22.37
N ALA A 352 -5.21 5.57 21.36
CA ALA A 352 -3.77 5.80 21.36
C ALA A 352 -3.40 7.30 21.48
N THR A 353 -4.22 8.18 20.91
CA THR A 353 -3.97 9.64 20.93
C THR A 353 -4.72 10.38 22.02
N LYS A 354 -5.50 9.65 22.86
CA LYS A 354 -6.26 10.27 23.95
C LYS A 354 -5.34 10.99 24.94
N GLY A 355 -5.62 12.26 25.18
CA GLY A 355 -4.81 13.10 26.10
C GLY A 355 -3.49 13.61 25.52
N GLN A 356 -3.13 13.25 24.29
CA GLN A 356 -1.98 13.82 23.62
C GLN A 356 -2.28 15.23 23.08
N GLU A 357 -1.28 16.09 23.14
CA GLU A 357 -1.32 17.37 22.46
C GLU A 357 -1.53 17.19 20.94
N VAL A 358 -2.37 18.03 20.35
CA VAL A 358 -2.56 18.05 18.90
C VAL A 358 -1.38 18.79 18.26
N LYS A 359 -0.51 18.04 17.58
CA LYS A 359 0.64 18.59 16.86
C LYS A 359 0.37 18.65 15.36
N GLN A 360 0.80 19.76 14.75
CA GLN A 360 0.74 19.96 13.31
C GLN A 360 1.93 19.25 12.63
N PHE A 361 1.72 18.86 11.36
CA PHE A 361 2.82 18.45 10.51
C PHE A 361 3.68 19.65 10.09
N ASP A 362 4.92 19.38 9.70
CA ASP A 362 5.79 20.40 9.15
C ASP A 362 5.19 20.93 7.84
N LYS A 363 5.25 22.26 7.66
CA LYS A 363 4.70 22.89 6.48
C LYS A 363 5.56 22.56 5.26
N ALA A 364 4.96 21.97 4.24
CA ALA A 364 5.58 21.71 2.96
C ALA A 364 5.90 23.02 2.24
N LYS A 365 7.13 23.15 1.73
CA LYS A 365 7.49 24.18 0.76
C LYS A 365 7.30 23.60 -0.63
N PRO A 366 6.66 24.34 -1.57
CA PRO A 366 6.48 23.84 -2.93
C PRO A 366 7.81 23.38 -3.52
N ILE A 367 7.83 22.16 -4.07
CA ILE A 367 8.93 21.69 -4.89
C ILE A 367 8.71 22.28 -6.28
N GLN A 368 9.64 23.12 -6.72
CA GLN A 368 9.64 23.64 -8.07
C GLN A 368 10.17 22.55 -9.01
N GLY A 369 9.27 21.65 -9.37
CA GLY A 369 9.52 20.65 -10.40
C GLY A 369 9.14 21.21 -11.75
N LYS A 370 9.81 20.76 -12.81
CA LYS A 370 9.28 20.92 -14.15
C LYS A 370 7.92 20.25 -14.15
N SER A 371 6.88 20.96 -14.62
CA SER A 371 5.61 20.33 -14.98
C SER A 371 5.94 19.36 -16.13
N ILE A 372 6.08 18.09 -15.82
CA ILE A 372 6.27 17.05 -16.82
C ILE A 372 4.86 16.67 -17.25
N ALA A 373 4.38 17.36 -18.31
CA ALA A 373 3.16 16.93 -18.98
C ALA A 373 3.36 15.49 -19.49
N PRO A 374 2.33 14.64 -19.47
CA PRO A 374 2.39 13.34 -20.10
C PRO A 374 2.87 13.53 -21.54
N SER A 375 3.78 12.67 -22.00
CA SER A 375 4.19 12.67 -23.41
C SER A 375 2.93 12.45 -24.26
N GLU A 376 2.47 13.47 -24.96
CA GLU A 376 1.43 13.29 -25.96
C GLU A 376 1.91 12.22 -26.93
N SER A 377 1.17 11.13 -27.03
CA SER A 377 1.33 10.21 -28.15
C SER A 377 1.16 11.03 -29.42
N PRO A 378 2.08 10.96 -30.39
CA PRO A 378 1.93 11.74 -31.60
C PRO A 378 0.60 11.37 -32.25
N SER A 379 -0.35 12.30 -32.23
CA SER A 379 -1.53 12.22 -33.08
C SER A 379 -1.05 12.03 -34.51
N PRO A 380 -1.61 11.08 -35.27
CA PRO A 380 -1.25 10.96 -36.66
C PRO A 380 -1.52 12.31 -37.33
N SER A 381 -0.47 12.96 -37.80
CA SER A 381 -0.58 14.20 -38.55
C SER A 381 -1.41 13.91 -39.82
N VAL A 382 -2.60 14.46 -39.85
CA VAL A 382 -3.36 14.55 -41.08
C VAL A 382 -2.60 15.52 -41.99
N GLN A 383 -1.85 15.02 -42.96
CA GLN A 383 -1.30 15.81 -44.01
C GLN A 383 -2.44 16.55 -44.75
N PRO A 384 -2.36 17.88 -44.94
CA PRO A 384 -3.32 18.56 -45.79
C PRO A 384 -3.15 18.05 -47.22
N SER A 385 -4.18 17.43 -47.76
CA SER A 385 -4.27 17.10 -49.18
C SER A 385 -4.26 18.41 -49.98
N GLN A 386 -3.22 18.58 -50.77
CA GLN A 386 -3.18 19.68 -51.74
C GLN A 386 -4.27 19.46 -52.81
N SER A 387 -5.26 20.33 -52.82
CA SER A 387 -6.24 20.42 -53.88
C SER A 387 -5.57 20.96 -55.15
N GLN A 388 -5.41 20.12 -56.16
CA GLN A 388 -5.17 20.58 -57.52
C GLN A 388 -6.51 20.91 -58.20
N SER A 389 -6.62 22.14 -58.59
CA SER A 389 -7.72 22.73 -59.30
C SER A 389 -7.91 22.12 -60.71
N ALA A 390 -9.17 21.85 -61.01
CA ALA A 390 -9.66 21.39 -62.31
C ALA A 390 -9.85 22.50 -63.32
N HIS A 391 -9.78 22.16 -64.58
CA HIS A 391 -10.62 22.71 -65.68
C HIS A 391 -10.64 21.81 -66.90
N PRO A 392 -11.56 21.89 -67.91
CA PRO A 392 -12.86 21.25 -67.93
C PRO A 392 -13.09 20.34 -69.15
N SER A 393 -14.26 19.67 -69.15
CA SER A 393 -14.90 18.77 -70.10
C SER A 393 -14.81 19.13 -71.60
N PRO A 394 -15.18 18.25 -72.63
CA PRO A 394 -16.55 17.74 -72.73
C PRO A 394 -16.80 16.34 -73.38
N SER A 395 -17.98 15.85 -73.10
CA SER A 395 -18.95 15.13 -73.92
C SER A 395 -18.67 13.76 -74.57
N GLY A 396 -19.60 12.83 -74.32
CA GLY A 396 -19.85 11.66 -75.15
C GLY A 396 -20.54 10.51 -74.42
N GLN A 397 -21.87 10.50 -74.45
CA GLN A 397 -22.73 9.30 -74.23
C GLN A 397 -22.88 8.50 -75.56
N PRO A 398 -23.57 7.35 -75.64
CA PRO A 398 -24.02 6.33 -74.67
C PRO A 398 -23.81 4.87 -75.17
N THR A 399 -24.49 3.96 -74.49
CA THR A 399 -25.11 2.64 -74.89
C THR A 399 -24.53 1.40 -74.18
N GLU A 400 -25.37 0.89 -73.38
CA GLU A 400 -26.21 -0.32 -73.40
C GLU A 400 -25.56 -1.67 -73.02
N GLU A 401 -26.24 -2.23 -72.04
CA GLU A 401 -26.78 -3.61 -71.91
C GLU A 401 -25.77 -4.76 -71.76
N SER A 402 -25.89 -5.64 -70.75
CA SER A 402 -26.87 -6.68 -70.59
C SER A 402 -26.38 -7.73 -69.60
N SER A 403 -27.18 -7.99 -68.62
CA SER A 403 -27.71 -9.30 -68.19
C SER A 403 -26.78 -10.45 -67.79
N ALA A 404 -27.11 -10.94 -66.64
CA ALA A 404 -27.56 -12.29 -66.25
C ALA A 404 -26.62 -13.16 -65.42
N GLU A 405 -27.12 -13.41 -64.24
CA GLU A 405 -27.54 -14.69 -63.65
C GLU A 405 -26.47 -15.76 -63.43
N GLY A 406 -26.40 -16.21 -62.18
CA GLY A 406 -26.71 -17.58 -61.92
C GLY A 406 -25.99 -18.27 -60.78
N ARG A 407 -26.73 -18.44 -59.71
CA ARG A 407 -26.85 -19.66 -58.90
C ARG A 407 -25.76 -20.09 -57.92
N ARG A 408 -26.18 -20.11 -56.66
CA ARG A 408 -25.87 -21.14 -55.62
C ARG A 408 -26.28 -22.54 -56.11
N PRO A 409 -25.81 -23.67 -55.48
CA PRO A 409 -26.25 -24.04 -54.14
C PRO A 409 -25.28 -24.89 -53.29
N THR A 410 -25.48 -24.80 -52.00
CA THR A 410 -25.66 -25.80 -50.93
C THR A 410 -24.98 -27.16 -51.00
N SER A 411 -24.33 -27.57 -49.88
CA SER A 411 -24.75 -28.74 -49.06
C SER A 411 -23.71 -29.08 -48.00
N GLU A 412 -24.15 -29.08 -46.75
CA GLU A 412 -23.72 -29.98 -45.66
C GLU A 412 -24.20 -31.45 -45.95
N PRO A 413 -23.98 -32.44 -45.06
CA PRO A 413 -23.22 -32.65 -43.83
C PRO A 413 -22.58 -34.05 -43.68
N THR A 414 -22.31 -34.45 -42.42
CA THR A 414 -22.11 -35.80 -41.79
C THR A 414 -20.68 -36.13 -41.41
N ASP A 415 -20.38 -36.53 -40.27
CA ASP A 415 -20.81 -37.19 -39.03
C ASP A 415 -19.80 -38.29 -38.64
N SER A 416 -19.74 -38.59 -37.36
CA SER A 416 -19.16 -39.75 -36.68
C SER A 416 -17.60 -39.81 -36.53
N GLY A 417 -17.04 -40.14 -35.40
CA GLY A 417 -17.46 -40.70 -34.16
C GLY A 417 -16.29 -41.09 -33.26
N ARG A 418 -16.56 -41.04 -31.99
CA ARG A 418 -16.10 -41.88 -30.88
C ARG A 418 -14.64 -42.30 -30.71
N GLY A 419 -14.17 -42.09 -29.45
CA GLY A 419 -13.23 -43.00 -28.81
C GLY A 419 -12.49 -42.40 -27.58
N THR A 420 -13.07 -42.47 -26.41
CA THR A 420 -12.39 -42.57 -25.10
C THR A 420 -12.02 -44.06 -24.87
N PRO A 421 -11.23 -44.48 -23.84
CA PRO A 421 -10.74 -43.78 -22.65
C PRO A 421 -9.33 -44.23 -22.13
N SER A 422 -8.92 -43.66 -20.99
CA SER A 422 -8.27 -44.30 -19.84
C SER A 422 -6.75 -44.23 -19.62
N THR A 423 -6.47 -43.65 -18.45
CA THR A 423 -5.55 -44.06 -17.37
C THR A 423 -4.02 -44.10 -17.60
N GLN A 424 -3.31 -43.21 -17.01
CA GLN A 424 -2.54 -43.40 -15.76
C GLN A 424 -2.17 -42.03 -15.15
#